data_b35e04266e662e5d1c7af66e135bec52
#
_entry.id   b35e04266e662e5d1c7af66e135bec52
#
_cell.length_a   1.000
_cell.length_b   1.000
_cell.length_c   1.000
_cell.angle_alpha   90.00
_cell.angle_beta   90.00
_cell.angle_gamma   90.00
#
_symmetry.space_group_name_H-M   'P 1'
#
loop_
_entity.id
_entity.type
_entity.pdbx_description
1 polymer ?
#
loop_
_entity_poly.entity_id
_entity_poly.type
_entity_poly.pdbx_seq_one_letter_code
_entity_poly.pdbx_strand_id
1 'polypeptide(L)'
;MIEIEHSQSGDIITLRASGTLTKADYDVALPEIENAMILAKGPLQMLIRLEDFHGWEIGALWKDLTFDLKHRGEFGSIAVVGDTKLEEWGAWLSSFFAKSEVRYFSFEEEDYALGWLTKT
;
A
#
# COMPACT_ATOMS: atom_id res chain seq x y z
N MET A 1 12.27 -3.31 -5.06
CA MET A 1 12.51 -1.91 -4.67
C MET A 1 11.20 -1.27 -4.24
N ILE A 2 11.21 -0.49 -3.20
CA ILE A 2 10.01 0.20 -2.72
C ILE A 2 10.32 1.68 -2.50
N GLU A 3 9.41 2.55 -2.94
CA GLU A 3 9.49 3.98 -2.73
C GLU A 3 8.20 4.47 -2.09
N ILE A 4 8.31 5.41 -1.16
CA ILE A 4 7.17 5.93 -0.41
C ILE A 4 7.12 7.44 -0.54
N GLU A 5 5.96 7.96 -0.96
CA GLU A 5 5.71 9.39 -1.06
C GLU A 5 4.52 9.75 -0.18
N HIS A 6 4.58 10.92 0.44
CA HIS A 6 3.51 11.44 1.29
C HIS A 6 2.76 12.56 0.56
N SER A 7 1.43 12.58 0.68
CA SER A 7 0.64 13.70 0.19
C SER A 7 0.91 14.95 1.06
N GLN A 8 0.57 16.13 0.55
CA GLN A 8 0.74 17.39 1.30
C GLN A 8 -0.10 17.39 2.58
N SER A 9 -1.28 16.79 2.54
CA SER A 9 -2.15 16.70 3.72
C SER A 9 -1.68 15.67 4.74
N GLY A 10 -0.82 14.74 4.34
CA GLY A 10 -0.34 13.65 5.20
C GLY A 10 -1.33 12.51 5.38
N ASP A 11 -2.49 12.56 4.75
CA ASP A 11 -3.54 11.54 4.93
C ASP A 11 -3.46 10.40 3.91
N ILE A 12 -2.69 10.58 2.86
CA ILE A 12 -2.50 9.58 1.79
C ILE A 12 -1.02 9.35 1.58
N ILE A 13 -0.60 8.09 1.55
CA ILE A 13 0.75 7.74 1.13
C ILE A 13 0.69 6.93 -0.16
N THR A 14 1.70 7.10 -0.99
CA THR A 14 1.87 6.33 -2.22
C THR A 14 3.06 5.40 -2.05
N LEU A 15 2.81 4.11 -2.22
CA LEU A 15 3.85 3.08 -2.22
C LEU A 15 4.07 2.63 -3.65
N ARG A 16 5.31 2.76 -4.14
CA ARG A 16 5.69 2.23 -5.44
C ARG A 16 6.54 1.00 -5.22
N ALA A 17 6.04 -0.15 -5.63
CA ALA A 17 6.75 -1.42 -5.50
C ALA A 17 7.12 -1.94 -6.88
N SER A 18 8.38 -2.33 -7.06
CA SER A 18 8.88 -2.88 -8.30
C SER A 18 9.81 -4.05 -8.04
N GLY A 19 9.91 -4.97 -9.00
CA GLY A 19 10.71 -6.16 -8.88
C GLY A 19 10.26 -7.05 -7.73
N THR A 20 11.19 -7.75 -7.11
CA THR A 20 10.92 -8.58 -5.93
C THR A 20 11.25 -7.79 -4.67
N LEU A 21 10.29 -7.71 -3.75
CA LEU A 21 10.52 -7.02 -2.48
C LEU A 21 11.35 -7.88 -1.53
N THR A 22 12.40 -7.30 -0.98
CA THR A 22 13.36 -7.96 -0.12
C THR A 22 13.18 -7.56 1.34
N LYS A 23 13.95 -8.20 2.23
CA LYS A 23 14.00 -7.78 3.64
C LYS A 23 14.51 -6.34 3.77
N ALA A 24 15.45 -5.94 2.93
CA ALA A 24 15.94 -4.56 2.94
C ALA A 24 14.84 -3.56 2.60
N ASP A 25 13.98 -3.90 1.64
CA ASP A 25 12.80 -3.09 1.31
C ASP A 25 11.84 -2.99 2.49
N TYR A 26 11.61 -4.10 3.19
CA TYR A 26 10.80 -4.14 4.39
C TYR A 26 11.36 -3.20 5.47
N ASP A 27 12.66 -3.26 5.72
CA ASP A 27 13.32 -2.45 6.75
C ASP A 27 13.23 -0.94 6.45
N VAL A 28 13.11 -0.56 5.17
CA VAL A 28 12.88 0.82 4.75
C VAL A 28 11.40 1.19 4.90
N ALA A 29 10.51 0.31 4.48
CA ALA A 29 9.06 0.59 4.43
C ALA A 29 8.44 0.69 5.82
N LEU A 30 8.82 -0.18 6.74
CA LEU A 30 8.20 -0.25 8.07
C LEU A 30 8.22 1.08 8.82
N PRO A 31 9.38 1.73 9.05
CA PRO A 31 9.39 2.99 9.79
C PRO A 31 8.67 4.12 9.06
N GLU A 32 8.71 4.14 7.73
CA GLU A 32 8.02 5.16 6.94
C GLU A 32 6.50 5.05 7.08
N ILE A 33 5.97 3.84 7.01
CA ILE A 33 4.53 3.62 7.13
C ILE A 33 4.08 3.85 8.58
N GLU A 34 4.84 3.40 9.56
CA GLU A 34 4.55 3.66 10.97
C GLU A 34 4.44 5.16 11.23
N ASN A 35 5.40 5.92 10.73
CA ASN A 35 5.43 7.35 10.91
C ASN A 35 4.25 8.03 10.25
N ALA A 36 3.88 7.59 9.05
CA ALA A 36 2.72 8.09 8.34
C ALA A 36 1.43 7.83 9.12
N MET A 37 1.29 6.66 9.74
CA MET A 37 0.12 6.33 10.56
C MET A 37 0.02 7.19 11.81
N ILE A 38 1.15 7.46 12.45
CA ILE A 38 1.19 8.32 13.64
C ILE A 38 0.79 9.75 13.31
N LEU A 39 1.23 10.26 12.16
CA LEU A 39 0.96 11.62 11.75
C LEU A 39 -0.41 11.82 11.10
N ALA A 40 -1.05 10.77 10.66
CA ALA A 40 -2.37 10.85 10.03
C ALA A 40 -3.43 11.28 11.03
N LYS A 41 -4.33 12.16 10.61
CA LYS A 41 -5.43 12.66 11.46
C LYS A 41 -6.62 11.74 11.51
N GLY A 42 -6.55 10.61 10.85
CA GLY A 42 -7.59 9.59 10.78
C GLY A 42 -7.00 8.34 10.15
N PRO A 43 -7.85 7.43 9.62
CA PRO A 43 -7.33 6.25 8.94
C PRO A 43 -6.40 6.63 7.79
N LEU A 44 -5.25 5.96 7.70
CA LEU A 44 -4.28 6.22 6.66
C LEU A 44 -4.73 5.59 5.35
N GLN A 45 -4.87 6.39 4.32
CA GLN A 45 -5.21 5.90 2.98
C GLN A 45 -3.94 5.65 2.18
N MET A 46 -3.98 4.65 1.32
CA MET A 46 -2.80 4.23 0.56
C MET A 46 -3.12 4.06 -0.92
N LEU A 47 -2.21 4.54 -1.75
CA LEU A 47 -2.15 4.19 -3.16
C LEU A 47 -0.93 3.27 -3.34
N ILE A 48 -1.17 2.04 -3.74
CA ILE A 48 -0.11 1.06 -3.98
C ILE A 48 0.06 0.90 -5.49
N ARG A 49 1.20 1.32 -6.00
CA ARG A 49 1.51 1.23 -7.42
C ARG A 49 2.50 0.08 -7.65
N LEU A 50 2.04 -0.92 -8.40
CA LEU A 50 2.83 -2.11 -8.71
C LEU A 50 3.37 -1.99 -10.14
N GLU A 51 4.65 -1.65 -10.27
CA GLU A 51 5.33 -1.51 -11.56
C GLU A 51 6.31 -2.66 -11.74
N ASP A 52 6.07 -3.51 -12.73
CA ASP A 52 6.93 -4.67 -12.99
C ASP A 52 7.21 -5.46 -11.70
N PHE A 53 6.15 -5.75 -10.97
CA PHE A 53 6.23 -6.35 -9.64
C PHE A 53 6.31 -7.87 -9.75
N HIS A 54 7.22 -8.48 -9.02
CA HIS A 54 7.48 -9.92 -9.06
C HIS A 54 7.19 -10.65 -7.74
N GLY A 55 6.72 -9.94 -6.73
CA GLY A 55 6.33 -10.55 -5.47
C GLY A 55 7.28 -10.24 -4.31
N TRP A 56 7.33 -11.15 -3.35
CA TRP A 56 8.05 -10.95 -2.10
C TRP A 56 9.00 -12.14 -1.86
N GLU A 57 10.21 -11.86 -1.40
CA GLU A 57 11.15 -12.92 -1.00
C GLU A 57 10.72 -13.61 0.29
N ILE A 58 10.23 -12.83 1.26
CA ILE A 58 9.80 -13.34 2.56
C ILE A 58 8.37 -12.85 2.80
N GLY A 59 7.39 -13.56 2.22
CA GLY A 59 5.99 -13.17 2.28
C GLY A 59 5.44 -13.10 3.71
N ALA A 60 5.85 -14.00 4.58
CA ALA A 60 5.42 -14.02 5.99
C ALA A 60 5.81 -12.73 6.71
N LEU A 61 6.98 -12.18 6.42
CA LEU A 61 7.45 -10.93 7.03
C LEU A 61 6.53 -9.76 6.67
N TRP A 62 6.09 -9.70 5.41
CA TRP A 62 5.20 -8.64 4.94
C TRP A 62 3.78 -8.80 5.49
N LYS A 63 3.35 -10.01 5.82
CA LYS A 63 2.10 -10.25 6.54
C LYS A 63 2.18 -9.72 7.97
N ASP A 64 3.29 -9.93 8.63
CA ASP A 64 3.50 -9.44 10.00
C ASP A 64 3.52 -7.92 10.03
N LEU A 65 3.99 -7.26 8.96
CA LEU A 65 3.97 -5.81 8.84
C LEU A 65 2.55 -5.25 9.05
N THR A 66 1.56 -5.77 8.34
CA THR A 66 0.19 -5.26 8.45
C THR A 66 -0.41 -5.54 9.82
N PHE A 67 -0.07 -6.66 10.42
CA PHE A 67 -0.51 -6.98 11.77
C PHE A 67 0.05 -5.98 12.78
N ASP A 68 1.35 -5.72 12.71
CA ASP A 68 2.01 -4.78 13.63
C ASP A 68 1.49 -3.36 13.45
N LEU A 69 1.27 -2.93 12.22
CA LEU A 69 0.78 -1.58 11.91
C LEU A 69 -0.64 -1.33 12.41
N LYS A 70 -1.48 -2.35 12.48
CA LYS A 70 -2.85 -2.22 13.00
C LYS A 70 -2.87 -1.78 14.46
N HIS A 71 -1.83 -2.04 15.21
CA HIS A 71 -1.70 -1.59 16.60
C HIS A 71 -1.29 -0.13 16.71
N ARG A 72 -0.86 0.49 15.60
CA ARG A 72 -0.42 1.90 15.56
C ARG A 72 -1.51 2.83 15.07
N GLY A 73 -2.50 2.30 14.35
CA GLY A 73 -3.59 3.08 13.78
C GLY A 73 -4.42 2.22 12.85
N GLU A 74 -5.27 2.86 12.07
CA GLU A 74 -6.13 2.17 11.12
C GLU A 74 -5.74 2.52 9.68
N PHE A 75 -5.87 1.53 8.80
CA PHE A 75 -5.84 1.78 7.37
C PHE A 75 -7.25 2.16 6.91
N GLY A 76 -7.32 3.19 6.08
CA GLY A 76 -8.56 3.56 5.39
C GLY A 76 -8.70 2.82 4.08
N SER A 77 -9.12 3.53 3.05
CA SER A 77 -9.27 2.96 1.72
C SER A 77 -7.91 2.76 1.05
N ILE A 78 -7.80 1.68 0.27
CA ILE A 78 -6.56 1.30 -0.39
C ILE A 78 -6.84 1.14 -1.89
N ALA A 79 -6.14 1.91 -2.71
CA ALA A 79 -6.19 1.80 -4.16
C ALA A 79 -4.93 1.09 -4.65
N VAL A 80 -5.10 0.06 -5.46
CA VAL A 80 -3.98 -0.67 -6.04
C VAL A 80 -3.97 -0.40 -7.54
N VAL A 81 -2.88 0.16 -8.03
CA VAL A 81 -2.71 0.51 -9.44
C VAL A 81 -1.65 -0.40 -10.05
N GLY A 82 -1.96 -1.00 -11.15
CA GLY A 82 -1.04 -1.92 -11.81
C GLY A 82 -1.48 -2.33 -13.20
N ASP A 83 -0.75 -3.27 -13.78
CA ASP A 83 -1.03 -3.80 -15.11
C ASP A 83 -1.98 -5.01 -15.05
N THR A 84 -2.01 -5.80 -16.11
CA THR A 84 -2.90 -6.96 -16.24
C THR A 84 -2.60 -8.08 -15.24
N LYS A 85 -1.45 -8.03 -14.55
CA LYS A 85 -1.09 -9.02 -13.54
C LYS A 85 -1.68 -8.75 -12.16
N LEU A 86 -2.48 -7.69 -12.02
CA LEU A 86 -3.14 -7.37 -10.75
C LEU A 86 -3.93 -8.53 -10.19
N GLU A 87 -4.54 -9.33 -11.06
CA GLU A 87 -5.34 -10.49 -10.62
C GLU A 87 -4.51 -11.52 -9.86
N GLU A 88 -3.22 -11.66 -10.19
CA GLU A 88 -2.32 -12.58 -9.50
C GLU A 88 -2.04 -12.14 -8.07
N TRP A 89 -1.99 -10.84 -7.83
CA TRP A 89 -1.66 -10.28 -6.52
C TRP A 89 -2.88 -9.85 -5.72
N GLY A 90 -4.02 -9.71 -6.39
CA GLY A 90 -5.23 -9.16 -5.79
C GLY A 90 -5.71 -9.91 -4.56
N ALA A 91 -5.83 -11.23 -4.65
CA ALA A 91 -6.28 -12.04 -3.53
C ALA A 91 -5.33 -11.95 -2.33
N TRP A 92 -4.03 -11.91 -2.61
CA TRP A 92 -3.01 -11.81 -1.58
C TRP A 92 -3.03 -10.45 -0.89
N LEU A 93 -3.13 -9.36 -1.67
CA LEU A 93 -3.24 -8.02 -1.13
C LEU A 93 -4.52 -7.83 -0.32
N SER A 94 -5.63 -8.38 -0.79
CA SER A 94 -6.90 -8.33 -0.06
C SER A 94 -6.82 -9.03 1.29
N SER A 95 -6.02 -10.10 1.40
CA SER A 95 -5.85 -10.78 2.68
C SER A 95 -5.07 -9.94 3.70
N PHE A 96 -4.15 -9.07 3.23
CA PHE A 96 -3.42 -8.15 4.09
C PHE A 96 -4.32 -7.06 4.68
N PHE A 97 -5.23 -6.57 3.87
CA PHE A 97 -6.07 -5.43 4.21
C PHE A 97 -7.54 -5.84 4.32
N ALA A 98 -7.79 -6.99 4.95
CA ALA A 98 -9.13 -7.59 5.01
C ALA A 98 -10.20 -6.68 5.61
N LYS A 99 -9.83 -5.73 6.45
CA LYS A 99 -10.76 -4.78 7.07
C LYS A 99 -10.86 -3.45 6.33
N SER A 100 -10.12 -3.29 5.25
CA SER A 100 -10.10 -2.07 4.46
C SER A 100 -10.80 -2.29 3.13
N GLU A 101 -11.36 -1.23 2.55
CA GLU A 101 -11.87 -1.29 1.19
C GLU A 101 -10.70 -1.18 0.23
N VAL A 102 -10.50 -2.22 -0.58
CA VAL A 102 -9.41 -2.29 -1.55
C VAL A 102 -10.01 -2.28 -2.95
N ARG A 103 -9.59 -1.35 -3.79
CA ARG A 103 -10.00 -1.27 -5.19
C ARG A 103 -8.80 -1.32 -6.11
N TYR A 104 -9.00 -1.90 -7.29
CA TYR A 104 -7.96 -2.13 -8.28
C TYR A 104 -8.18 -1.24 -9.48
N PHE A 105 -7.10 -0.62 -9.98
CA PHE A 105 -7.13 0.30 -11.11
C PHE A 105 -5.97 -0.01 -12.06
N SER A 106 -6.17 0.28 -13.35
CA SER A 106 -5.07 0.24 -14.31
C SER A 106 -4.20 1.49 -14.14
N PHE A 107 -3.02 1.50 -14.76
CA PHE A 107 -2.15 2.69 -14.74
C PHE A 107 -2.84 3.91 -15.36
N GLU A 108 -3.67 3.69 -16.36
CA GLU A 108 -4.42 4.76 -17.03
C GLU A 108 -5.48 5.38 -16.12
N GLU A 109 -5.90 4.65 -15.08
CA GLU A 109 -6.93 5.07 -14.14
C GLU A 109 -6.36 5.64 -12.84
N GLU A 110 -5.06 5.91 -12.78
CA GLU A 110 -4.42 6.39 -11.54
C GLU A 110 -5.08 7.67 -10.99
N ASP A 111 -5.48 8.57 -11.88
CA ASP A 111 -6.18 9.80 -11.46
C ASP A 111 -7.53 9.48 -10.82
N TYR A 112 -8.24 8.49 -11.33
CA TYR A 112 -9.48 8.00 -10.71
C TYR A 112 -9.21 7.40 -9.34
N ALA A 113 -8.11 6.66 -9.20
CA ALA A 113 -7.72 6.06 -7.93
C ALA A 113 -7.47 7.13 -6.87
N LEU A 114 -6.73 8.18 -7.21
CA LEU A 114 -6.48 9.30 -6.32
C LEU A 114 -7.76 10.04 -5.96
N GLY A 115 -8.64 10.27 -6.93
CA GLY A 115 -9.94 10.89 -6.73
C GLY A 115 -10.82 10.08 -5.79
N TRP A 116 -10.83 8.76 -5.95
CA TRP A 116 -11.58 7.87 -5.07
C TRP A 116 -11.06 7.93 -3.64
N LEU A 117 -9.73 7.89 -3.44
CA LEU A 117 -9.13 8.00 -2.11
C LEU A 117 -9.45 9.34 -1.46
N THR A 118 -9.48 10.41 -2.23
CA THR A 118 -9.74 11.76 -1.72
C THR A 118 -11.18 11.92 -1.25
N LYS A 119 -12.11 11.16 -1.84
CA LYS A 119 -13.55 11.25 -1.53
C LYS A 119 -13.98 10.32 -0.40
N THR A 120 -13.13 9.40 0.01
CA THR A 120 -13.53 8.39 1.02
C THR A 120 -13.03 8.70 2.45
#